data_62b8cf49dae48eb5de21189df2e905a7
#
_entry.id   62b8cf49dae48eb5de21189df2e905a7
#
_cell.length_a   1.000
_cell.length_b   1.000
_cell.length_c   1.000
_cell.angle_alpha   90.00
_cell.angle_beta   90.00
_cell.angle_gamma   90.00
#
_symmetry.space_group_name_H-M   'P 1'
#
loop_
_entity.id
_entity.type
_entity.pdbx_description
1 polymer ?
#
loop_
_entity_poly.entity_id
_entity_poly.type
_entity_poly.pdbx_seq_one_letter_code
_entity_poly.pdbx_strand_id
1 'polypeptide(L)'
;MSVRFALLLLAIATTANANPPSTCGGTDEYAKALCAYQRRAFTEAEAGFRGIVEKNEVDPQTIRAIYFLARTEMKRGRFDEAAPLFVRIYAMDPAFYASWNCDFLLGECRKAVGRD
;
A
#
# COMPACT_ATOMS: atom_id res chain seq x y z
N MET A 1 6.27 -39.60 26.95
CA MET A 1 5.18 -38.87 27.55
C MET A 1 5.35 -37.39 27.35
N SER A 2 6.38 -36.82 27.86
CA SER A 2 6.61 -35.39 27.77
C SER A 2 6.88 -34.92 26.34
N VAL A 3 7.26 -35.82 25.48
CA VAL A 3 7.60 -35.49 24.11
C VAL A 3 6.42 -34.87 23.37
N ARG A 4 5.24 -35.31 23.69
CA ARG A 4 4.07 -34.84 23.00
C ARG A 4 3.78 -33.37 23.24
N PHE A 5 4.14 -32.89 24.38
CA PHE A 5 3.91 -31.49 24.74
C PHE A 5 4.74 -30.55 23.89
N ALA A 6 5.95 -30.95 23.61
CA ALA A 6 6.83 -30.14 22.80
C ALA A 6 6.25 -29.92 21.42
N LEU A 7 5.62 -30.94 20.86
CA LEU A 7 5.02 -30.83 19.54
C LEU A 7 3.89 -29.83 19.50
N LEU A 8 3.08 -29.84 20.55
CA LEU A 8 1.96 -28.90 20.63
C LEU A 8 2.47 -27.46 20.71
N LEU A 9 3.52 -27.25 21.47
CA LEU A 9 4.08 -25.92 21.61
C LEU A 9 4.62 -25.39 20.29
N LEU A 10 5.23 -26.26 19.50
CA LEU A 10 5.74 -25.87 18.21
C LEU A 10 4.62 -25.42 17.30
N ALA A 11 3.52 -26.16 17.27
CA ALA A 11 2.39 -25.81 16.44
C ALA A 11 1.84 -24.43 16.81
N ILE A 12 1.74 -24.15 18.09
CA ILE A 12 1.24 -22.88 18.56
C ILE A 12 2.17 -21.75 18.16
N ALA A 13 3.46 -21.97 18.33
CA ALA A 13 4.44 -20.94 18.00
C ALA A 13 4.39 -20.59 16.52
N THR A 14 4.23 -21.61 15.67
CA THR A 14 4.14 -21.37 14.25
C THR A 14 2.93 -20.53 13.90
N THR A 15 1.81 -20.82 14.53
CA THR A 15 0.59 -20.05 14.30
C THR A 15 0.76 -18.60 14.74
N ALA A 16 1.39 -18.41 15.88
CA ALA A 16 1.57 -17.08 16.44
C ALA A 16 2.46 -16.21 15.56
N ASN A 17 3.35 -16.81 14.78
CA ASN A 17 4.27 -16.07 13.93
C ASN A 17 3.68 -15.76 12.57
N ALA A 18 2.58 -16.36 12.23
CA ALA A 18 1.93 -16.05 10.96
C ALA A 18 1.46 -14.60 11.01
N ASN A 19 1.72 -13.86 9.95
CA ASN A 19 1.21 -12.51 9.85
C ASN A 19 -0.30 -12.59 9.83
N PRO A 20 -0.96 -12.01 10.82
CA PRO A 20 -2.41 -12.03 10.78
C PRO A 20 -2.88 -11.21 9.59
N PRO A 21 -3.94 -11.63 8.92
CA PRO A 21 -4.54 -10.79 7.91
C PRO A 21 -4.97 -9.50 8.57
N SER A 22 -4.96 -8.40 7.82
CA SER A 22 -5.47 -7.18 8.38
C SER A 22 -6.93 -7.41 8.74
N THR A 23 -7.37 -6.85 9.85
CA THR A 23 -8.75 -7.01 10.27
C THR A 23 -9.65 -6.02 9.57
N CYS A 24 -9.26 -5.59 8.38
CA CYS A 24 -9.99 -4.62 7.60
C CYS A 24 -11.13 -5.31 6.86
N GLY A 25 -12.32 -5.11 7.34
CA GLY A 25 -13.50 -5.72 6.75
C GLY A 25 -14.27 -4.77 5.86
N GLY A 26 -15.43 -5.23 5.41
CA GLY A 26 -16.32 -4.42 4.62
C GLY A 26 -16.22 -4.71 3.14
N THR A 27 -17.06 -4.04 2.36
CA THR A 27 -17.15 -4.26 0.93
C THR A 27 -16.52 -3.14 0.10
N ASP A 28 -16.24 -1.99 0.73
CA ASP A 28 -15.61 -0.87 0.02
C ASP A 28 -14.13 -1.18 -0.18
N GLU A 29 -13.75 -1.37 -1.43
CA GLU A 29 -12.37 -1.73 -1.77
C GLU A 29 -11.36 -0.68 -1.33
N TYR A 30 -11.72 0.59 -1.49
CA TYR A 30 -10.81 1.66 -1.11
C TYR A 30 -10.61 1.69 0.41
N ALA A 31 -11.69 1.60 1.17
CA ALA A 31 -11.61 1.63 2.62
C ALA A 31 -10.80 0.46 3.16
N LYS A 32 -10.96 -0.72 2.55
CA LYS A 32 -10.19 -1.89 2.96
C LYS A 32 -8.70 -1.70 2.69
N ALA A 33 -8.37 -1.19 1.51
CA ALA A 33 -6.97 -0.96 1.16
C ALA A 33 -6.35 0.11 2.05
N LEU A 34 -7.10 1.17 2.35
CA LEU A 34 -6.60 2.22 3.22
C LEU A 34 -6.38 1.70 4.64
N CYS A 35 -7.29 0.86 5.12
CA CYS A 35 -7.12 0.22 6.42
C CYS A 35 -5.86 -0.62 6.45
N ALA A 36 -5.61 -1.41 5.40
CA ALA A 36 -4.39 -2.21 5.31
C ALA A 36 -3.16 -1.32 5.34
N TYR A 37 -3.19 -0.21 4.61
CA TYR A 37 -2.10 0.75 4.60
C TYR A 37 -1.83 1.29 6.01
N GLN A 38 -2.88 1.69 6.71
CA GLN A 38 -2.76 2.25 8.06
C GLN A 38 -2.23 1.23 9.05
N ARG A 39 -2.50 -0.04 8.82
CA ARG A 39 -1.98 -1.13 9.66
C ARG A 39 -0.63 -1.62 9.20
N ARG A 40 -0.05 -0.96 8.22
CA ARG A 40 1.26 -1.28 7.67
C ARG A 40 1.32 -2.64 6.99
N ALA A 41 0.18 -3.14 6.54
CA ALA A 41 0.09 -4.35 5.73
C ALA A 41 0.25 -3.95 4.26
N PHE A 42 1.48 -3.59 3.89
CA PHE A 42 1.72 -2.94 2.60
C PHE A 42 1.53 -3.83 1.39
N THR A 43 1.79 -5.12 1.51
CA THR A 43 1.52 -6.04 0.39
C THR A 43 0.02 -6.10 0.11
N GLU A 44 -0.77 -6.18 1.15
CA GLU A 44 -2.22 -6.21 1.03
C GLU A 44 -2.75 -4.87 0.52
N ALA A 45 -2.20 -3.77 1.04
CA ALA A 45 -2.59 -2.44 0.61
C ALA A 45 -2.29 -2.24 -0.88
N GLU A 46 -1.11 -2.68 -1.32
CA GLU A 46 -0.75 -2.57 -2.73
C GLU A 46 -1.75 -3.29 -3.62
N ALA A 47 -2.08 -4.53 -3.27
CA ALA A 47 -3.03 -5.30 -4.07
C ALA A 47 -4.39 -4.61 -4.14
N GLY A 48 -4.84 -4.07 -3.00
CA GLY A 48 -6.12 -3.39 -2.96
C GLY A 48 -6.18 -2.13 -3.79
N PHE A 49 -5.18 -1.26 -3.63
CA PHE A 49 -5.14 -0.02 -4.39
C PHE A 49 -4.91 -0.28 -5.87
N ARG A 50 -4.05 -1.25 -6.21
CA ARG A 50 -3.81 -1.58 -7.60
C ARG A 50 -5.07 -2.08 -8.29
N GLY A 51 -5.88 -2.87 -7.60
CA GLY A 51 -7.14 -3.33 -8.15
C GLY A 51 -8.06 -2.17 -8.52
N ILE A 52 -8.10 -1.13 -7.71
CA ILE A 52 -8.92 0.05 -8.00
C ILE A 52 -8.34 0.80 -9.20
N VAL A 53 -7.03 1.00 -9.20
CA VAL A 53 -6.36 1.76 -10.26
C VAL A 53 -6.50 1.08 -11.62
N GLU A 54 -6.45 -0.25 -11.64
CA GLU A 54 -6.54 -1.00 -12.89
C GLU A 54 -7.92 -0.96 -13.51
N LYS A 55 -8.96 -0.66 -12.75
CA LYS A 55 -10.27 -0.46 -13.33
C LYS A 55 -10.33 0.78 -14.20
N ASN A 56 -9.42 1.71 -13.98
CA ASN A 56 -9.26 2.92 -14.76
C ASN A 56 -10.55 3.73 -14.89
N GLU A 57 -11.29 3.79 -13.80
CA GLU A 57 -12.50 4.58 -13.76
C GLU A 57 -12.18 6.03 -13.43
N VAL A 58 -12.97 6.94 -13.97
CA VAL A 58 -12.76 8.36 -13.74
C VAL A 58 -13.63 8.80 -12.57
N ASP A 59 -13.09 8.69 -11.37
CA ASP A 59 -13.77 9.19 -10.20
C ASP A 59 -12.74 9.62 -9.14
N PRO A 60 -13.16 10.43 -8.16
CA PRO A 60 -12.22 10.93 -7.14
C PRO A 60 -11.55 9.83 -6.33
N GLN A 61 -12.19 8.70 -6.18
CA GLN A 61 -11.63 7.60 -5.41
C GLN A 61 -10.46 6.97 -6.14
N THR A 62 -10.50 6.95 -7.46
CA THR A 62 -9.40 6.41 -8.26
C THR A 62 -8.14 7.24 -8.05
N ILE A 63 -8.25 8.55 -8.03
CA ILE A 63 -7.08 9.41 -7.83
C ILE A 63 -6.49 9.19 -6.44
N ARG A 64 -7.33 9.06 -5.43
CA ARG A 64 -6.85 8.76 -4.09
C ARG A 64 -6.18 7.39 -4.03
N ALA A 65 -6.70 6.43 -4.77
CA ALA A 65 -6.09 5.11 -4.83
C ALA A 65 -4.72 5.15 -5.48
N ILE A 66 -4.56 5.95 -6.53
CA ILE A 66 -3.26 6.13 -7.16
C ILE A 66 -2.27 6.75 -6.16
N TYR A 67 -2.73 7.74 -5.41
CA TYR A 67 -1.91 8.40 -4.41
C TYR A 67 -1.43 7.39 -3.34
N PHE A 68 -2.35 6.61 -2.79
CA PHE A 68 -1.96 5.67 -1.75
C PHE A 68 -1.20 4.47 -2.30
N LEU A 69 -1.41 4.11 -3.56
CA LEU A 69 -0.57 3.11 -4.20
C LEU A 69 0.87 3.62 -4.27
N ALA A 70 1.04 4.88 -4.69
CA ALA A 70 2.37 5.48 -4.74
C ALA A 70 3.01 5.52 -3.35
N ARG A 71 2.24 5.92 -2.33
CA ARG A 71 2.76 5.95 -0.97
C ARG A 71 3.13 4.56 -0.49
N THR A 72 2.34 3.56 -0.87
CA THR A 72 2.63 2.18 -0.50
C THR A 72 3.93 1.71 -1.15
N GLU A 73 4.13 2.05 -2.41
CA GLU A 73 5.38 1.70 -3.07
C GLU A 73 6.57 2.38 -2.41
N MET A 74 6.41 3.63 -1.99
CA MET A 74 7.46 4.31 -1.25
C MET A 74 7.79 3.58 0.06
N LYS A 75 6.76 3.14 0.78
CA LYS A 75 6.96 2.39 2.03
C LYS A 75 7.68 1.08 1.80
N ARG A 76 7.56 0.52 0.62
CA ARG A 76 8.24 -0.72 0.25
C ARG A 76 9.59 -0.48 -0.41
N GLY A 77 10.02 0.76 -0.49
CA GLY A 77 11.28 1.12 -1.10
C GLY A 77 11.30 1.11 -2.62
N ARG A 78 10.14 1.06 -3.23
CA ARG A 78 10.01 1.00 -4.70
C ARG A 78 9.76 2.40 -5.26
N PHE A 79 10.75 3.24 -5.11
CA PHE A 79 10.61 4.65 -5.50
C PHE A 79 10.50 4.83 -7.01
N ASP A 80 11.10 3.94 -7.78
CA ASP A 80 11.00 3.95 -9.23
C ASP A 80 9.59 3.62 -9.71
N GLU A 81 8.84 2.86 -8.93
CA GLU A 81 7.46 2.55 -9.26
C GLU A 81 6.51 3.62 -8.74
N ALA A 82 6.88 4.28 -7.66
CA ALA A 82 6.05 5.34 -7.09
C ALA A 82 6.06 6.60 -7.94
N ALA A 83 7.22 6.99 -8.46
CA ALA A 83 7.37 8.24 -9.19
C ALA A 83 6.37 8.40 -10.35
N PRO A 84 6.22 7.43 -11.26
CA PRO A 84 5.27 7.61 -12.36
C PRO A 84 3.82 7.71 -11.89
N LEU A 85 3.50 7.19 -10.72
CA LEU A 85 2.15 7.33 -10.19
C LEU A 85 1.86 8.78 -9.79
N PHE A 86 2.82 9.46 -9.20
CA PHE A 86 2.66 10.87 -8.89
C PHE A 86 2.57 11.71 -10.15
N VAL A 87 3.35 11.38 -11.17
CA VAL A 87 3.26 12.06 -12.47
C VAL A 87 1.86 11.89 -13.07
N ARG A 88 1.31 10.70 -12.95
CA ARG A 88 -0.04 10.42 -13.44
C ARG A 88 -1.08 11.27 -12.71
N ILE A 89 -0.93 11.43 -11.40
CA ILE A 89 -1.84 12.29 -10.63
C ILE A 89 -1.79 13.71 -11.16
N TYR A 90 -0.61 14.23 -11.44
CA TYR A 90 -0.47 15.58 -11.97
C TYR A 90 -1.23 15.74 -13.28
N ALA A 91 -1.14 14.74 -14.14
CA ALA A 91 -1.82 14.79 -15.43
C ALA A 91 -3.34 14.71 -15.28
N MET A 92 -3.82 13.96 -14.28
CA MET A 92 -5.25 13.75 -14.09
C MET A 92 -5.91 14.89 -13.33
N ASP A 93 -5.25 15.40 -12.31
CA ASP A 93 -5.84 16.41 -11.42
C ASP A 93 -4.73 17.23 -10.77
N PRO A 94 -4.33 18.33 -11.44
CA PRO A 94 -3.27 19.19 -10.90
C PRO A 94 -3.62 19.78 -9.52
N ALA A 95 -4.89 20.02 -9.26
CA ALA A 95 -5.31 20.59 -7.98
C ALA A 95 -5.10 19.58 -6.85
N PHE A 96 -5.46 18.33 -7.10
CA PHE A 96 -5.19 17.25 -6.14
C PHE A 96 -3.69 17.12 -5.90
N TYR A 97 -2.93 17.12 -6.99
CA TYR A 97 -1.48 17.00 -6.91
C TYR A 97 -0.89 18.07 -5.97
N ALA A 98 -1.34 19.30 -6.14
CA ALA A 98 -0.87 20.39 -5.30
C ALA A 98 -1.33 20.26 -3.85
N SER A 99 -2.63 19.97 -3.65
CA SER A 99 -3.22 19.90 -2.32
C SER A 99 -2.66 18.77 -1.47
N TRP A 100 -2.31 17.66 -2.12
CA TRP A 100 -1.83 16.48 -1.42
C TRP A 100 -0.31 16.40 -1.38
N ASN A 101 0.35 17.50 -1.68
CA ASN A 101 1.79 17.63 -1.56
C ASN A 101 2.56 16.60 -2.40
N CYS A 102 1.99 16.26 -3.56
CA CYS A 102 2.58 15.25 -4.42
C CYS A 102 3.93 15.68 -5.00
N ASP A 103 4.11 16.99 -5.17
CA ASP A 103 5.37 17.51 -5.69
C ASP A 103 6.54 17.17 -4.78
N PHE A 104 6.33 17.34 -3.49
CA PHE A 104 7.35 16.97 -2.51
C PHE A 104 7.62 15.47 -2.55
N LEU A 105 6.56 14.67 -2.61
CA LEU A 105 6.70 13.22 -2.61
C LEU A 105 7.40 12.71 -3.87
N LEU A 106 7.06 13.30 -5.02
CA LEU A 106 7.74 12.97 -6.26
C LEU A 106 9.21 13.33 -6.18
N GLY A 107 9.53 14.47 -5.60
CA GLY A 107 10.91 14.89 -5.39
C GLY A 107 11.67 13.88 -4.54
N GLU A 108 11.03 13.37 -3.49
CA GLU A 108 11.67 12.36 -2.64
C GLU A 108 11.92 11.06 -3.41
N CYS A 109 10.98 10.68 -4.27
CA CYS A 109 11.15 9.48 -5.09
C CYS A 109 12.33 9.64 -6.05
N ARG A 110 12.40 10.78 -6.73
CA ARG A 110 13.48 11.04 -7.69
C ARG A 110 14.83 11.08 -7.01
N LYS A 111 14.88 11.65 -5.82
CA LYS A 111 16.10 11.69 -5.04
C LYS A 111 16.56 10.30 -4.65
N ALA A 112 15.65 9.45 -4.25
CA ALA A 112 15.97 8.08 -3.87
C ALA A 112 16.48 7.27 -5.06
N VAL A 113 15.85 7.41 -6.23
CA VAL A 113 16.27 6.72 -7.44
C VAL A 113 17.63 7.24 -7.90
N GLY A 114 17.83 8.55 -7.83
CA GLY A 114 19.09 9.14 -8.29
C GLY A 114 20.31 8.79 -7.47
N ARG A 115 20.12 8.19 -6.30
CA ARG A 115 21.24 7.78 -5.46
C ARG A 115 21.81 6.41 -5.84
N ASP A 116 21.13 5.69 -6.66
CA ASP A 116 21.55 4.34 -7.05
C ASP A 116 22.49 4.34 -8.28
#